data_8ef1749e87b4c50a379013e5ef41f9f4
#
_entry.id   8ef1749e87b4c50a379013e5ef41f9f4
#
_cell.length_a   1.000
_cell.length_b   1.000
_cell.length_c   1.000
_cell.angle_alpha   90.00
_cell.angle_beta   90.00
_cell.angle_gamma   90.00
#
_symmetry.space_group_name_H-M   'P 1'
#
loop_
_entity.id
_entity.type
_entity.pdbx_description
1 polymer ?
#
loop_
_entity_poly.entity_id
_entity_poly.type
_entity_poly.pdbx_seq_one_letter_code
_entity_poly.pdbx_strand_id
1 'polypeptide(L)'
;DYKNLKANYPIDYITWEQNSTMPLWQIGAIEWYSSFANGGFPRGYAKPSHGRDYYNEAYRNHQKQAQEENYKKIEFIQNDYLDLNILPNVLIYCDSPYKGTKPYAINPKFNYEEYYNWLREQSKTNPIFISEQSMPEDFQIIWSKDDVTRTAGLDNNYKACEKLFFIDNR
;
A
#
# COMPACT_ATOMS: atom_id res chain seq x y z
N ASP A 1 16.04 -6.61 -16.77
CA ASP A 1 15.68 -8.03 -16.68
C ASP A 1 15.39 -8.39 -15.21
N TYR A 2 14.11 -8.57 -14.90
CA TYR A 2 13.64 -8.89 -13.55
C TYR A 2 14.29 -10.13 -12.92
N LYS A 3 14.72 -11.09 -13.73
CA LYS A 3 15.38 -12.30 -13.23
C LYS A 3 16.72 -12.02 -12.53
N ASN A 4 17.39 -10.95 -12.95
CA ASN A 4 18.68 -10.56 -12.38
C ASN A 4 18.52 -9.73 -11.11
N LEU A 5 17.33 -9.16 -10.84
CA LEU A 5 17.10 -8.35 -9.63
C LEU A 5 17.24 -9.18 -8.34
N LYS A 6 16.80 -10.45 -8.37
CA LYS A 6 16.90 -11.36 -7.23
C LYS A 6 18.33 -11.55 -6.73
N ALA A 7 19.31 -11.59 -7.65
CA ALA A 7 20.72 -11.76 -7.32
C ALA A 7 21.34 -10.51 -6.67
N ASN A 8 20.67 -9.38 -6.73
CA ASN A 8 21.13 -8.11 -6.19
C ASN A 8 20.53 -7.75 -4.82
N TYR A 9 19.82 -8.69 -4.17
CA TYR A 9 19.30 -8.43 -2.84
C TYR A 9 20.44 -8.21 -1.84
N PRO A 10 20.51 -7.05 -1.17
CA PRO A 10 21.67 -6.67 -0.36
C PRO A 10 21.69 -7.38 1.00
N ILE A 11 22.88 -7.63 1.53
CA ILE A 11 23.10 -8.07 2.91
C ILE A 11 22.94 -6.88 3.86
N ASP A 12 23.56 -5.75 3.50
CA ASP A 12 23.38 -4.45 4.15
C ASP A 12 22.69 -3.50 3.18
N TYR A 13 21.38 -3.33 3.37
CA TYR A 13 20.57 -2.54 2.45
C TYR A 13 20.82 -1.03 2.55
N ILE A 14 21.20 -0.50 3.72
CA ILE A 14 21.43 0.93 3.91
C ILE A 14 22.63 1.39 3.08
N THR A 15 23.75 0.71 3.25
CA THR A 15 24.96 1.01 2.50
C THR A 15 24.78 0.75 1.01
N TRP A 16 24.06 -0.32 0.66
CA TRP A 16 23.79 -0.66 -0.73
C TRP A 16 22.89 0.37 -1.42
N GLU A 17 21.80 0.79 -0.77
CA GLU A 17 20.88 1.79 -1.31
C GLU A 17 21.59 3.13 -1.58
N GLN A 18 22.40 3.59 -0.61
CA GLN A 18 23.16 4.83 -0.73
C GLN A 18 24.20 4.83 -1.84
N ASN A 19 24.81 3.68 -2.14
CA ASN A 19 25.87 3.53 -3.13
C ASN A 19 25.42 2.88 -4.44
N SER A 20 24.15 2.49 -4.55
CA SER A 20 23.64 1.84 -5.76
C SER A 20 23.52 2.83 -6.91
N THR A 21 24.04 2.44 -8.07
CA THR A 21 23.85 3.17 -9.34
C THR A 21 22.60 2.74 -10.09
N MET A 22 21.82 1.83 -9.51
CA MET A 22 20.58 1.32 -10.12
C MET A 22 19.49 2.40 -10.11
N PRO A 23 18.62 2.44 -11.14
CA PRO A 23 17.43 3.27 -11.11
C PRO A 23 16.54 2.94 -9.90
N LEU A 24 15.90 3.95 -9.28
CA LEU A 24 15.08 3.79 -8.07
C LEU A 24 13.97 2.74 -8.22
N TRP A 25 13.37 2.61 -9.41
CA TRP A 25 12.35 1.59 -9.64
C TRP A 25 12.89 0.16 -9.56
N GLN A 26 14.17 -0.06 -9.93
CA GLN A 26 14.80 -1.37 -9.77
C GLN A 26 15.10 -1.67 -8.31
N ILE A 27 15.55 -0.67 -7.56
CA ILE A 27 15.77 -0.78 -6.11
C ILE A 27 14.46 -1.15 -5.42
N GLY A 28 13.37 -0.42 -5.69
CA GLY A 28 12.04 -0.72 -5.16
C GLY A 28 11.52 -2.10 -5.56
N ALA A 29 11.76 -2.54 -6.79
CA ALA A 29 11.38 -3.88 -7.24
C ALA A 29 12.15 -4.99 -6.48
N ILE A 30 13.46 -4.81 -6.25
CA ILE A 30 14.26 -5.74 -5.45
C ILE A 30 13.75 -5.79 -4.02
N GLU A 31 13.52 -4.63 -3.43
CA GLU A 31 13.01 -4.51 -2.07
C GLU A 31 11.68 -5.23 -1.91
N TRP A 32 10.72 -4.93 -2.77
CA TRP A 32 9.37 -5.45 -2.66
C TRP A 32 9.27 -6.95 -2.93
N TYR A 33 9.83 -7.41 -4.05
CA TYR A 33 9.68 -8.81 -4.47
C TYR A 33 10.58 -9.79 -3.77
N SER A 34 11.74 -9.34 -3.29
CA SER A 34 12.72 -10.20 -2.67
C SER A 34 12.70 -10.17 -1.15
N SER A 35 11.91 -9.28 -0.54
CA SER A 35 11.82 -9.20 0.93
C SER A 35 10.78 -10.15 1.51
N PHE A 36 11.02 -10.57 2.75
CA PHE A 36 10.07 -11.43 3.47
C PHE A 36 8.74 -10.70 3.69
N ALA A 37 7.65 -11.33 3.26
CA ALA A 37 6.29 -10.81 3.34
C ALA A 37 6.13 -9.40 2.73
N ASN A 38 6.87 -9.10 1.67
CA ASN A 38 6.88 -7.81 0.97
C ASN A 38 7.08 -6.60 1.93
N GLY A 39 7.83 -6.80 3.00
CA GLY A 39 7.99 -5.82 4.06
C GLY A 39 9.24 -4.93 3.91
N GLY A 40 9.87 -4.96 2.74
CA GLY A 40 11.06 -4.18 2.44
C GLY A 40 12.36 -4.78 3.01
N PHE A 41 13.46 -4.14 2.71
CA PHE A 41 14.80 -4.59 3.12
C PHE A 41 14.93 -4.89 4.61
N PRO A 42 14.33 -4.13 5.55
CA PRO A 42 14.45 -4.41 6.98
C PRO A 42 13.92 -5.79 7.40
N ARG A 43 13.08 -6.42 6.59
CA ARG A 43 12.55 -7.77 6.87
C ARG A 43 13.42 -8.90 6.33
N GLY A 44 14.48 -8.58 5.62
CA GLY A 44 15.42 -9.53 5.06
C GLY A 44 14.88 -10.28 3.83
N TYR A 45 15.74 -11.08 3.24
CA TYR A 45 15.45 -11.82 2.02
C TYR A 45 14.45 -12.97 2.23
N ALA A 46 13.42 -13.02 1.42
CA ALA A 46 12.45 -14.11 1.38
C ALA A 46 13.04 -15.34 0.68
N LYS A 47 13.72 -16.19 1.45
CA LYS A 47 14.31 -17.42 0.91
C LYS A 47 13.21 -18.34 0.36
N PRO A 48 13.43 -18.99 -0.79
CA PRO A 48 12.53 -20.03 -1.27
C PRO A 48 12.31 -21.10 -0.20
N SER A 49 11.06 -21.44 0.07
CA SER A 49 10.71 -22.45 1.07
C SER A 49 9.54 -23.30 0.61
N HIS A 50 9.54 -24.58 0.99
CA HIS A 50 8.46 -25.53 0.67
C HIS A 50 8.09 -25.56 -0.84
N GLY A 51 9.08 -25.46 -1.71
CA GLY A 51 8.88 -25.47 -3.16
C GLY A 51 8.33 -24.17 -3.76
N ARG A 52 8.13 -23.11 -2.94
CA ARG A 52 7.70 -21.78 -3.39
C ARG A 52 8.91 -20.86 -3.59
N ASP A 53 8.94 -20.19 -4.72
CA ASP A 53 9.85 -19.10 -5.02
C ASP A 53 9.02 -17.82 -5.17
N TYR A 54 8.93 -17.03 -4.10
CA TYR A 54 8.09 -15.84 -3.99
C TYR A 54 8.44 -14.79 -5.05
N TYR A 55 9.71 -14.65 -5.40
CA TYR A 55 10.14 -13.74 -6.44
C TYR A 55 9.60 -14.15 -7.82
N ASN A 56 9.76 -15.42 -8.17
CA ASN A 56 9.25 -15.92 -9.46
C ASN A 56 7.70 -15.91 -9.50
N GLU A 57 7.06 -16.09 -8.38
CA GLU A 57 5.60 -15.96 -8.24
C GLU A 57 5.15 -14.50 -8.51
N ALA A 58 5.77 -13.54 -7.86
CA ALA A 58 5.51 -12.12 -8.06
C ALA A 58 5.79 -11.70 -9.51
N TYR A 59 6.92 -12.11 -10.07
CA TYR A 59 7.28 -11.84 -11.46
C TYR A 59 6.24 -12.34 -12.46
N ARG A 60 5.76 -13.60 -12.30
CA ARG A 60 4.72 -14.17 -13.16
C ARG A 60 3.38 -13.43 -13.02
N ASN A 61 3.02 -13.05 -11.81
CA ASN A 61 1.80 -12.29 -11.57
C ASN A 61 1.87 -10.91 -12.25
N HIS A 62 2.99 -10.23 -12.16
CA HIS A 62 3.20 -8.96 -12.86
C HIS A 62 3.17 -9.07 -14.37
N GLN A 63 3.83 -10.11 -14.93
CA GLN A 63 3.75 -10.33 -16.36
C GLN A 63 2.31 -10.54 -16.84
N LYS A 64 1.51 -11.28 -16.05
CA LYS A 64 0.11 -11.51 -16.34
C LYS A 64 -0.70 -10.21 -16.27
N GLN A 65 -0.52 -9.43 -15.18
CA GLN A 65 -1.20 -8.13 -15.01
C GLN A 65 -0.82 -7.13 -16.11
N ALA A 66 0.45 -7.07 -16.50
CA ALA A 66 0.91 -6.15 -17.55
C ALA A 66 0.30 -6.44 -18.95
N GLN A 67 -0.28 -7.62 -19.15
CA GLN A 67 -0.99 -7.97 -20.38
C GLN A 67 -2.46 -7.52 -20.37
N GLU A 68 -3.01 -7.20 -19.20
CA GLU A 68 -4.40 -6.75 -19.06
C GLU A 68 -4.58 -5.35 -19.68
N GLU A 69 -5.53 -5.22 -20.59
CA GLU A 69 -5.80 -3.94 -21.29
C GLU A 69 -6.18 -2.82 -20.32
N ASN A 70 -6.88 -3.14 -19.22
CA ASN A 70 -7.23 -2.14 -18.21
C ASN A 70 -6.02 -1.65 -17.42
N TYR A 71 -5.02 -2.52 -17.19
CA TYR A 71 -3.78 -2.13 -16.50
C TYR A 71 -2.98 -1.11 -17.29
N LYS A 72 -2.98 -1.21 -18.61
CA LYS A 72 -2.30 -0.26 -19.53
C LYS A 72 -2.90 1.15 -19.50
N LYS A 73 -4.12 1.30 -18.97
CA LYS A 73 -4.82 2.58 -18.85
C LYS A 73 -4.59 3.26 -17.50
N ILE A 74 -3.86 2.61 -16.58
CA ILE A 74 -3.57 3.16 -15.25
C ILE A 74 -2.46 4.18 -15.39
N GLU A 75 -2.69 5.37 -14.87
CA GLU A 75 -1.67 6.38 -14.65
C GLU A 75 -1.20 6.32 -13.20
N PHE A 76 0.11 6.26 -12.99
CA PHE A 76 0.74 6.26 -11.67
C PHE A 76 1.31 7.64 -11.39
N ILE A 77 0.80 8.28 -10.34
CA ILE A 77 1.22 9.62 -9.93
C ILE A 77 1.83 9.50 -8.53
N GLN A 78 3.05 9.98 -8.35
CA GLN A 78 3.66 10.14 -7.04
C GLN A 78 3.48 11.60 -6.60
N ASN A 79 2.57 11.83 -5.66
CA ASN A 79 2.29 13.16 -5.13
C ASN A 79 1.74 13.09 -3.70
N ASP A 80 1.75 14.20 -2.98
CA ASP A 80 0.93 14.34 -1.78
C ASP A 80 -0.54 14.46 -2.17
N TYR A 81 -1.46 13.85 -1.41
CA TYR A 81 -2.88 13.89 -1.69
C TYR A 81 -3.44 15.32 -1.62
N LEU A 82 -2.83 16.19 -0.80
CA LEU A 82 -3.20 17.61 -0.69
C LEU A 82 -2.91 18.40 -1.97
N ASP A 83 -1.91 17.97 -2.75
CA ASP A 83 -1.49 18.63 -3.98
C ASP A 83 -2.16 18.05 -5.24
N LEU A 84 -3.04 17.05 -5.08
CA LEU A 84 -3.74 16.46 -6.21
C LEU A 84 -4.84 17.39 -6.75
N ASN A 85 -4.78 17.70 -8.04
CA ASN A 85 -5.85 18.39 -8.73
C ASN A 85 -6.91 17.38 -9.19
N ILE A 86 -7.90 17.10 -8.34
CA ILE A 86 -8.95 16.13 -8.60
C ILE A 86 -10.11 16.81 -9.35
N LEU A 87 -10.47 16.25 -10.49
CA LEU A 87 -11.62 16.73 -11.28
C LEU A 87 -12.94 16.39 -10.55
N PRO A 88 -14.00 17.20 -10.75
CA PRO A 88 -15.32 16.89 -10.22
C PRO A 88 -15.93 15.66 -10.91
N ASN A 89 -16.84 14.98 -10.22
CA ASN A 89 -17.59 13.80 -10.71
C ASN A 89 -16.70 12.57 -11.00
N VAL A 90 -15.57 12.44 -10.31
CA VAL A 90 -14.77 11.22 -10.31
C VAL A 90 -15.02 10.44 -9.02
N LEU A 91 -14.89 9.12 -9.08
CA LEU A 91 -14.92 8.28 -7.89
C LEU A 91 -13.54 8.28 -7.25
N ILE A 92 -13.48 8.58 -5.95
CA ILE A 92 -12.25 8.53 -5.17
C ILE A 92 -12.30 7.29 -4.26
N TYR A 93 -11.22 6.51 -4.25
CA TYR A 93 -11.00 5.45 -3.27
C TYR A 93 -9.74 5.73 -2.49
N CYS A 94 -9.85 5.74 -1.17
CA CYS A 94 -8.75 6.04 -0.26
C CYS A 94 -8.40 4.79 0.57
N ASP A 95 -7.13 4.41 0.53
CA ASP A 95 -6.52 3.38 1.37
C ASP A 95 -5.35 4.03 2.13
N SER A 96 -5.67 4.85 3.12
CA SER A 96 -4.73 5.62 3.92
C SER A 96 -4.15 4.78 5.07
N PRO A 97 -3.07 5.23 5.75
CA PRO A 97 -2.62 4.62 6.99
C PRO A 97 -3.75 4.55 8.02
N TYR A 98 -4.03 3.36 8.57
CA TYR A 98 -5.13 3.17 9.52
C TYR A 98 -4.82 3.81 10.87
N LYS A 99 -5.77 4.58 11.39
CA LYS A 99 -5.64 5.27 12.67
C LYS A 99 -5.49 4.28 13.82
N GLY A 100 -4.45 4.48 14.64
CA GLY A 100 -4.15 3.60 15.78
C GLY A 100 -3.30 2.37 15.44
N THR A 101 -2.94 2.16 14.17
CA THR A 101 -1.98 1.12 13.78
C THR A 101 -0.53 1.62 13.89
N LYS A 102 0.43 0.70 13.82
CA LYS A 102 1.84 1.08 13.82
C LYS A 102 2.14 1.99 12.61
N PRO A 103 2.68 3.20 12.82
CA PRO A 103 2.97 4.10 11.72
C PRO A 103 3.93 3.49 10.70
N TYR A 104 3.74 3.84 9.44
CA TYR A 104 4.74 3.54 8.42
C TYR A 104 6.01 4.37 8.65
N ALA A 105 7.18 3.76 8.41
CA ALA A 105 8.46 4.44 8.58
C ALA A 105 8.59 5.70 7.69
N ILE A 106 7.92 5.69 6.54
CA ILE A 106 7.95 6.78 5.56
C ILE A 106 7.07 7.99 6.00
N ASN A 107 6.00 7.72 6.75
CA ASN A 107 5.11 8.77 7.24
C ASN A 107 4.70 8.52 8.70
N PRO A 108 5.60 8.80 9.66
CA PRO A 108 5.36 8.52 11.08
C PRO A 108 4.31 9.44 11.71
N LYS A 109 3.89 10.52 11.04
CA LYS A 109 3.01 11.57 11.56
C LYS A 109 1.89 11.93 10.59
N PHE A 110 1.16 10.93 10.10
CA PHE A 110 -0.01 11.18 9.27
C PHE A 110 -1.03 12.04 10.01
N ASN A 111 -1.43 13.17 9.42
CA ASN A 111 -2.36 14.12 10.04
C ASN A 111 -3.81 13.74 9.68
N TYR A 112 -4.45 12.97 10.55
CA TYR A 112 -5.83 12.49 10.34
C TYR A 112 -6.86 13.62 10.30
N GLU A 113 -6.69 14.69 11.08
CA GLU A 113 -7.61 15.85 11.08
C GLU A 113 -7.59 16.56 9.72
N GLU A 114 -6.40 16.83 9.21
CA GLU A 114 -6.21 17.43 7.89
C GLU A 114 -6.77 16.53 6.78
N TYR A 115 -6.51 15.23 6.88
CA TYR A 115 -7.02 14.24 5.95
C TYR A 115 -8.56 14.17 5.96
N TYR A 116 -9.21 14.15 7.12
CA TYR A 116 -10.67 14.14 7.21
C TYR A 116 -11.28 15.43 6.66
N ASN A 117 -10.65 16.58 6.88
CA ASN A 117 -11.08 17.85 6.31
C ASN A 117 -10.95 17.85 4.78
N TRP A 118 -9.86 17.31 4.26
CA TRP A 118 -9.68 17.13 2.82
C TRP A 118 -10.75 16.22 2.21
N LEU A 119 -11.06 15.09 2.84
CA LEU A 119 -12.14 14.19 2.41
C LEU A 119 -13.50 14.90 2.34
N ARG A 120 -13.84 15.69 3.36
CA ARG A 120 -15.09 16.48 3.39
C ARG A 120 -15.13 17.50 2.27
N GLU A 121 -14.03 18.14 1.99
CA GLU A 121 -13.96 19.12 0.89
C GLU A 121 -14.11 18.44 -0.46
N GLN A 122 -13.38 17.35 -0.71
CA GLN A 122 -13.49 16.60 -1.96
C GLN A 122 -14.87 15.97 -2.14
N SER A 123 -15.56 15.59 -1.09
CA SER A 123 -16.90 14.98 -1.17
C SER A 123 -17.99 15.93 -1.64
N LYS A 124 -17.74 17.24 -1.69
CA LYS A 124 -18.67 18.22 -2.28
C LYS A 124 -18.82 18.08 -3.79
N THR A 125 -17.87 17.45 -4.45
CA THR A 125 -17.85 17.26 -5.90
C THR A 125 -17.67 15.81 -6.35
N ASN A 126 -17.30 14.92 -5.43
CA ASN A 126 -16.88 13.55 -5.72
C ASN A 126 -17.41 12.55 -4.69
N PRO A 127 -17.93 11.38 -5.08
CA PRO A 127 -18.23 10.30 -4.16
C PRO A 127 -16.91 9.66 -3.70
N ILE A 128 -16.78 9.44 -2.39
CA ILE A 128 -15.53 8.92 -1.81
C ILE A 128 -15.79 7.66 -1.01
N PHE A 129 -14.98 6.62 -1.28
CA PHE A 129 -14.90 5.38 -0.51
C PHE A 129 -13.59 5.34 0.24
N ILE A 130 -13.62 4.91 1.50
CA ILE A 130 -12.44 4.89 2.36
C ILE A 130 -12.36 3.53 3.08
N SER A 131 -11.23 2.82 2.92
CA SER A 131 -10.88 1.68 3.77
C SER A 131 -10.27 2.18 5.07
N GLU A 132 -10.88 1.84 6.21
CA GLU A 132 -10.39 2.22 7.53
C GLU A 132 -11.08 1.36 8.62
N GLN A 133 -10.54 1.32 9.81
CA GLN A 133 -11.17 0.65 10.97
C GLN A 133 -12.15 1.57 11.71
N SER A 134 -11.87 2.87 11.76
CA SER A 134 -12.72 3.87 12.39
C SER A 134 -12.58 5.23 11.75
N MET A 135 -13.71 5.90 11.55
CA MET A 135 -13.82 7.25 11.00
C MET A 135 -14.74 8.12 11.86
N PRO A 136 -14.71 9.46 11.74
CA PRO A 136 -15.73 10.33 12.31
C PRO A 136 -17.16 9.94 11.90
N GLU A 137 -18.15 10.34 12.71
CA GLU A 137 -19.55 9.91 12.57
C GLU A 137 -20.24 10.37 11.27
N ASP A 138 -19.71 11.39 10.63
CA ASP A 138 -20.21 11.90 9.35
C ASP A 138 -19.83 11.01 8.14
N PHE A 139 -18.97 10.01 8.33
CA PHE A 139 -18.63 9.02 7.33
C PHE A 139 -19.48 7.76 7.51
N GLN A 140 -20.30 7.44 6.52
CA GLN A 140 -21.22 6.31 6.58
C GLN A 140 -20.50 4.97 6.41
N ILE A 141 -20.69 4.03 7.33
CA ILE A 141 -20.25 2.64 7.13
C ILE A 141 -21.19 1.97 6.13
N ILE A 142 -20.67 1.52 5.00
CA ILE A 142 -21.44 0.80 3.98
C ILE A 142 -21.11 -0.69 3.92
N TRP A 143 -19.99 -1.08 4.52
CA TRP A 143 -19.59 -2.47 4.64
C TRP A 143 -18.64 -2.66 5.83
N SER A 144 -18.71 -3.83 6.48
CA SER A 144 -17.77 -4.20 7.54
C SER A 144 -17.54 -5.71 7.56
N LYS A 145 -16.34 -6.11 7.95
CA LYS A 145 -15.95 -7.50 8.14
C LYS A 145 -15.01 -7.63 9.33
N ASP A 146 -15.38 -8.49 10.27
CA ASP A 146 -14.47 -8.88 11.34
C ASP A 146 -13.42 -9.84 10.77
N ASP A 147 -12.17 -9.46 10.84
CA ASP A 147 -11.05 -10.30 10.44
C ASP A 147 -10.17 -10.62 11.64
N VAL A 148 -9.71 -11.87 11.70
CA VAL A 148 -8.75 -12.30 12.73
C VAL A 148 -7.37 -12.24 12.12
N THR A 149 -6.69 -11.12 12.28
CA THR A 149 -5.31 -11.00 11.81
C THR A 149 -4.41 -11.86 12.70
N ARG A 150 -3.92 -12.97 12.17
CA ARG A 150 -2.89 -13.79 12.82
C ARG A 150 -1.53 -13.13 12.59
N THR A 151 -1.03 -12.42 13.56
CA THR A 151 0.36 -11.96 13.53
C THR A 151 1.27 -13.14 13.88
N ALA A 152 2.04 -13.62 12.94
CA ALA A 152 2.98 -14.71 13.15
C ALA A 152 3.95 -14.33 14.29
N GLY A 153 3.92 -15.09 15.40
CA GLY A 153 4.89 -14.98 16.49
C GLY A 153 4.46 -14.17 17.71
N LEU A 154 3.24 -13.67 17.79
CA LEU A 154 2.68 -13.07 19.00
C LEU A 154 1.36 -13.77 19.38
N ASP A 155 1.23 -14.17 20.64
CA ASP A 155 0.04 -14.86 21.19
C ASP A 155 -1.23 -13.98 21.25
N ASN A 156 -1.21 -12.80 20.68
CA ASN A 156 -2.33 -11.88 20.65
C ASN A 156 -3.04 -11.94 19.29
N ASN A 157 -4.16 -12.64 19.25
CA ASN A 157 -5.15 -12.51 18.19
C ASN A 157 -5.75 -11.10 18.23
N TYR A 158 -5.21 -10.20 17.45
CA TYR A 158 -5.81 -8.88 17.26
C TYR A 158 -7.01 -9.04 16.31
N LYS A 159 -8.22 -8.79 16.82
CA LYS A 159 -9.40 -8.69 15.97
C LYS A 159 -9.40 -7.32 15.31
N ALA A 160 -9.06 -7.27 14.06
CA ALA A 160 -9.25 -6.09 13.24
C ALA A 160 -10.65 -6.15 12.61
N CYS A 161 -11.38 -5.06 12.62
CA CYS A 161 -12.62 -4.93 11.87
C CYS A 161 -12.35 -4.02 10.67
N GLU A 162 -12.27 -4.62 9.50
CA GLU A 162 -12.16 -3.88 8.24
C GLU A 162 -13.51 -3.27 7.89
N LYS A 163 -13.51 -2.00 7.56
CA LYS A 163 -14.72 -1.27 7.17
C LYS A 163 -14.49 -0.50 5.89
N LEU A 164 -15.55 -0.40 5.11
CA LEU A 164 -15.63 0.53 3.99
C LEU A 164 -16.58 1.66 4.37
N PHE A 165 -16.04 2.85 4.38
CA PHE A 165 -16.80 4.07 4.62
C PHE A 165 -17.12 4.78 3.32
N PHE A 166 -18.14 5.60 3.35
CA PHE A 166 -18.61 6.40 2.22
C PHE A 166 -18.97 7.81 2.68
N ILE A 167 -18.63 8.80 1.86
CA ILE A 167 -19.09 10.19 2.03
C ILE A 167 -19.38 10.78 0.66
N ASP A 168 -20.52 11.47 0.53
CA ASP A 168 -20.93 12.19 -0.66
C ASP A 168 -21.81 13.38 -0.22
N ASN A 169 -21.30 14.58 -0.40
CA ASN A 169 -21.93 15.84 0.01
C ASN A 169 -22.35 16.70 -1.19
N ARG A 170 -22.50 16.08 -2.37
CA ARG A 170 -22.94 16.76 -3.59
C ARG A 170 -24.39 17.19 -3.52
#